data_279cff9ed75175f67ebc395d178f2496
#
_entry.id   279cff9ed75175f67ebc395d178f2496
#
_cell.length_a   1.000
_cell.length_b   1.000
_cell.length_c   1.000
_cell.angle_alpha   90.00
_cell.angle_beta   90.00
_cell.angle_gamma   90.00
#
_symmetry.space_group_name_H-M   'P 1'
#
loop_
_entity.id
_entity.type
_entity.pdbx_description
1 polymer ?
#
loop_
_entity_poly.entity_id
_entity_poly.type
_entity_poly.pdbx_seq_one_letter_code
_entity_poly.pdbx_strand_id
1 'polypeptide(L)'
;MSNNYYNDRVGELAQQYLSLSFDDVHHNWAHHLPSIFKKPSSTILDVGAGAGRDVSHIAEISAHYGKDDSNCRIYAAEPAIEMMRVGQETTRNQNVQWLQDSLPALNKTTRLEVSFDLILLSAVWMHIPPSQRARSMRKLTNLLKPGGKIIISLKFGMTVQEQQQRQMYDVSVEELEHLAQNLGLFSKLEAQNEKDKLGRNGVHWQTLVLQMPDDGTGAFPFIRHVAINDGKAATHKLALLRVLLRIADGHPGAVLRRETSLHGDRVILPLGLVALYWIHQYKDLIDHYKLFQTPNKSPNMGFMKEGGWNKLNHRTSSDFRIGNLFIGEDAKSLHKTLSASAQNIRDMPSKYITLPNSDARVFEVAAKTVRPKDSLFLDLETLTQWGEFSLPESTWLALSRYACWIEPVLVNEWVKAMASYKGNQDDVGADKRAYMHKALQWLEPKRTTTEVRNRFESLKLNQTMQCVWSAKTLSRKYDIDHSMPFARWPNNDLWNLVPSNSKVNNEKRDRLPTERKLTDAKERMLQWWNMAWIDDTDLGKELTCRRRFFAEANIALPGLSIDNSSIHDLFEALLLQRSRLKEMQQFKEW
;
A
#
# COMPACT_ATOMS: atom_id res chain seq x y z
N MET A 1 2.75 -32.34 -17.75
CA MET A 1 1.67 -33.01 -16.99
C MET A 1 1.36 -34.32 -17.68
N SER A 2 1.16 -35.39 -16.92
CA SER A 2 0.76 -36.69 -17.49
C SER A 2 -0.74 -36.65 -17.77
N ASN A 3 -1.14 -36.02 -18.87
CA ASN A 3 -2.54 -35.97 -19.31
C ASN A 3 -3.10 -37.39 -19.52
N ASN A 4 -2.24 -38.39 -19.83
CA ASN A 4 -2.65 -39.79 -20.04
C ASN A 4 -3.22 -40.42 -18.79
N TYR A 5 -2.62 -40.23 -17.61
CA TYR A 5 -3.13 -40.77 -16.35
C TYR A 5 -4.57 -40.35 -16.08
N TYR A 6 -4.92 -39.11 -16.35
CA TYR A 6 -6.25 -38.53 -16.13
C TYR A 6 -7.23 -38.95 -17.22
N ASN A 7 -6.79 -39.09 -18.46
CA ASN A 7 -7.61 -39.56 -19.55
C ASN A 7 -7.96 -41.06 -19.39
N ASP A 8 -6.96 -41.89 -19.04
CA ASP A 8 -7.14 -43.36 -18.91
C ASP A 8 -8.04 -43.76 -17.74
N ARG A 9 -8.15 -42.90 -16.71
CA ARG A 9 -8.94 -43.15 -15.49
C ARG A 9 -10.07 -42.13 -15.29
N VAL A 10 -10.55 -41.54 -16.37
CA VAL A 10 -11.54 -40.47 -16.30
C VAL A 10 -12.79 -40.85 -15.52
N GLY A 11 -13.35 -42.07 -15.74
CA GLY A 11 -14.57 -42.51 -15.08
C GLY A 11 -14.45 -42.59 -13.54
N GLU A 12 -13.37 -43.20 -13.06
CA GLU A 12 -13.08 -43.32 -11.63
C GLU A 12 -12.83 -41.94 -10.99
N LEU A 13 -11.94 -41.17 -11.60
CA LEU A 13 -11.52 -39.88 -11.06
C LEU A 13 -12.63 -38.82 -11.09
N ALA A 14 -13.42 -38.78 -12.17
CA ALA A 14 -14.54 -37.86 -12.26
C ALA A 14 -15.62 -38.18 -11.20
N GLN A 15 -15.96 -39.47 -11.02
CA GLN A 15 -16.89 -39.86 -9.96
C GLN A 15 -16.37 -39.45 -8.57
N GLN A 16 -15.08 -39.66 -8.30
CA GLN A 16 -14.46 -39.28 -7.04
C GLN A 16 -14.49 -37.75 -6.83
N TYR A 17 -14.18 -36.96 -7.85
CA TYR A 17 -14.14 -35.48 -7.72
C TYR A 17 -15.54 -34.89 -7.57
N LEU A 18 -16.53 -35.45 -8.26
CA LEU A 18 -17.92 -34.99 -8.18
C LEU A 18 -18.67 -35.52 -6.92
N SER A 19 -18.08 -36.47 -6.17
CA SER A 19 -18.66 -36.95 -4.91
C SER A 19 -18.54 -35.96 -3.74
N LEU A 20 -17.68 -34.97 -3.86
CA LEU A 20 -17.52 -33.89 -2.88
C LEU A 20 -18.20 -32.61 -3.39
N SER A 21 -18.90 -31.91 -2.52
CA SER A 21 -19.43 -30.59 -2.85
C SER A 21 -18.33 -29.52 -2.91
N PHE A 22 -18.62 -28.39 -3.50
CA PHE A 22 -17.74 -27.22 -3.48
C PHE A 22 -17.42 -26.77 -2.05
N ASP A 23 -18.45 -26.71 -1.19
CA ASP A 23 -18.31 -26.26 0.20
C ASP A 23 -17.47 -27.23 1.04
N ASP A 24 -17.51 -28.55 0.76
CA ASP A 24 -16.63 -29.51 1.43
C ASP A 24 -15.15 -29.19 1.21
N VAL A 25 -14.80 -28.66 0.03
CA VAL A 25 -13.41 -28.46 -0.41
C VAL A 25 -12.94 -27.02 -0.23
N HIS A 26 -13.84 -26.05 -0.34
CA HIS A 26 -13.49 -24.64 -0.52
C HIS A 26 -14.11 -23.68 0.52
N HIS A 27 -14.75 -24.20 1.59
CA HIS A 27 -15.39 -23.39 2.65
C HIS A 27 -14.44 -22.34 3.26
N ASN A 28 -13.13 -22.61 3.30
CA ASN A 28 -12.12 -21.74 3.90
C ASN A 28 -11.91 -20.42 3.13
N TRP A 29 -12.10 -20.39 1.80
CA TRP A 29 -11.92 -19.20 0.98
C TRP A 29 -13.19 -18.73 0.24
N ALA A 30 -14.27 -19.52 0.26
CA ALA A 30 -15.52 -19.21 -0.45
C ALA A 30 -16.11 -17.84 -0.07
N HIS A 31 -15.80 -17.33 1.13
CA HIS A 31 -16.22 -16.01 1.60
C HIS A 31 -15.71 -14.83 0.74
N HIS A 32 -14.73 -15.06 -0.16
CA HIS A 32 -14.28 -14.05 -1.13
C HIS A 32 -15.23 -13.90 -2.33
N LEU A 33 -16.03 -14.93 -2.68
CA LEU A 33 -16.88 -14.93 -3.87
C LEU A 33 -17.93 -13.80 -3.91
N PRO A 34 -18.64 -13.48 -2.81
CA PRO A 34 -19.61 -12.40 -2.83
C PRO A 34 -19.04 -11.04 -3.26
N SER A 35 -17.80 -10.73 -2.87
CA SER A 35 -17.15 -9.47 -3.25
C SER A 35 -16.79 -9.42 -4.74
N ILE A 36 -16.54 -10.57 -5.35
CA ILE A 36 -16.24 -10.71 -6.78
C ILE A 36 -17.52 -10.55 -7.60
N PHE A 37 -18.61 -11.23 -7.22
CA PHE A 37 -19.86 -11.18 -7.96
C PHE A 37 -20.60 -9.84 -7.88
N LYS A 38 -20.33 -9.01 -6.87
CA LYS A 38 -20.88 -7.65 -6.78
C LYS A 38 -20.25 -6.67 -7.78
N LYS A 39 -19.18 -7.03 -8.45
CA LYS A 39 -18.57 -6.19 -9.50
C LYS A 39 -19.46 -6.18 -10.76
N PRO A 40 -19.54 -5.06 -11.49
CA PRO A 40 -20.38 -4.96 -12.70
C PRO A 40 -20.03 -5.95 -13.81
N SER A 41 -18.79 -6.43 -13.83
CA SER A 41 -18.30 -7.43 -14.80
C SER A 41 -17.19 -8.21 -14.13
N SER A 42 -17.48 -9.39 -13.66
CA SER A 42 -16.49 -10.31 -13.07
C SER A 42 -16.03 -11.36 -14.08
N THR A 43 -14.80 -11.79 -13.93
CA THR A 43 -14.17 -12.79 -14.79
C THR A 43 -13.43 -13.80 -13.90
N ILE A 44 -13.72 -15.08 -14.07
CA ILE A 44 -13.16 -16.15 -13.26
C ILE A 44 -12.52 -17.20 -14.16
N LEU A 45 -11.35 -17.69 -13.76
CA LEU A 45 -10.62 -18.77 -14.41
C LEU A 45 -10.37 -19.89 -13.41
N ASP A 46 -10.76 -21.10 -13.75
CA ASP A 46 -10.33 -22.32 -13.05
C ASP A 46 -9.28 -23.03 -13.91
N VAL A 47 -8.08 -23.21 -13.36
CA VAL A 47 -6.95 -23.87 -14.03
C VAL A 47 -6.83 -25.29 -13.52
N GLY A 48 -6.94 -26.27 -14.40
CA GLY A 48 -7.08 -27.67 -14.05
C GLY A 48 -8.47 -27.99 -13.52
N ALA A 49 -9.51 -27.49 -14.21
CA ALA A 49 -10.90 -27.54 -13.78
C ALA A 49 -11.48 -28.95 -13.65
N GLY A 50 -10.77 -29.98 -14.13
CA GLY A 50 -11.12 -31.36 -13.99
C GLY A 50 -12.53 -31.69 -14.52
N ALA A 51 -13.34 -32.37 -13.69
CA ALA A 51 -14.71 -32.75 -14.01
C ALA A 51 -15.74 -31.59 -13.90
N GLY A 52 -15.31 -30.36 -13.61
CA GLY A 52 -16.16 -29.17 -13.64
C GLY A 52 -16.95 -28.89 -12.36
N ARG A 53 -16.67 -29.56 -11.23
CA ARG A 53 -17.36 -29.34 -9.94
C ARG A 53 -17.31 -27.85 -9.52
N ASP A 54 -16.10 -27.25 -9.52
CA ASP A 54 -15.89 -25.93 -8.97
C ASP A 54 -16.49 -24.84 -9.87
N VAL A 55 -16.29 -24.94 -11.17
CA VAL A 55 -16.88 -23.99 -12.13
C VAL A 55 -18.40 -24.10 -12.22
N SER A 56 -18.98 -25.31 -12.04
CA SER A 56 -20.43 -25.49 -11.98
C SER A 56 -21.03 -24.76 -10.79
N HIS A 57 -20.47 -24.95 -9.61
CA HIS A 57 -20.93 -24.27 -8.40
C HIS A 57 -20.77 -22.74 -8.48
N ILE A 58 -19.62 -22.26 -8.98
CA ILE A 58 -19.36 -20.83 -9.17
C ILE A 58 -20.39 -20.25 -10.16
N ALA A 59 -20.74 -20.96 -11.22
CA ALA A 59 -21.75 -20.52 -12.19
C ALA A 59 -23.15 -20.42 -11.57
N GLU A 60 -23.53 -21.40 -10.74
CA GLU A 60 -24.79 -21.39 -10.00
C GLU A 60 -24.89 -20.21 -9.05
N ILE A 61 -23.87 -20.00 -8.22
CA ILE A 61 -23.86 -18.88 -7.26
C ILE A 61 -23.88 -17.54 -8.00
N SER A 62 -23.09 -17.39 -9.06
CA SER A 62 -23.02 -16.14 -9.79
C SER A 62 -24.38 -15.69 -10.33
N ALA A 63 -25.23 -16.65 -10.74
CA ALA A 63 -26.59 -16.38 -11.20
C ALA A 63 -27.51 -15.82 -10.09
N HIS A 64 -27.27 -16.14 -8.82
CA HIS A 64 -28.04 -15.62 -7.69
C HIS A 64 -27.65 -14.18 -7.27
N TYR A 65 -26.42 -13.75 -7.57
CA TYR A 65 -25.95 -12.39 -7.28
C TYR A 65 -26.29 -11.37 -8.39
N GLY A 66 -26.67 -11.84 -9.57
CA GLY A 66 -27.04 -10.99 -10.71
C GLY A 66 -28.50 -10.58 -10.67
N LYS A 67 -28.83 -9.45 -10.06
CA LYS A 67 -30.01 -8.64 -10.43
C LYS A 67 -29.55 -7.66 -11.48
N ASP A 68 -30.08 -7.81 -12.70
CA ASP A 68 -29.85 -6.95 -13.85
C ASP A 68 -28.36 -6.77 -14.28
N ASP A 69 -27.96 -7.47 -15.35
CA ASP A 69 -26.73 -7.31 -16.14
C ASP A 69 -25.34 -7.58 -15.47
N SER A 70 -25.25 -8.28 -14.36
CA SER A 70 -23.95 -8.77 -13.90
C SER A 70 -23.48 -9.97 -14.74
N ASN A 71 -22.80 -9.70 -15.85
CA ASN A 71 -22.19 -10.72 -16.69
C ASN A 71 -20.93 -11.28 -16.03
N CYS A 72 -21.08 -12.30 -15.16
CA CYS A 72 -19.94 -13.09 -14.73
C CYS A 72 -19.52 -14.04 -15.87
N ARG A 73 -18.30 -13.88 -16.36
CA ARG A 73 -17.71 -14.77 -17.38
C ARG A 73 -16.83 -15.79 -16.68
N ILE A 74 -17.10 -17.07 -16.92
CA ILE A 74 -16.38 -18.18 -16.28
C ILE A 74 -15.66 -18.98 -17.35
N TYR A 75 -14.37 -19.20 -17.11
CA TYR A 75 -13.48 -19.96 -17.98
C TYR A 75 -12.91 -21.14 -17.21
N ALA A 76 -12.84 -22.28 -17.88
CA ALA A 76 -12.28 -23.54 -17.37
C ALA A 76 -11.14 -24.00 -18.28
N ALA A 77 -9.93 -24.08 -17.76
CA ALA A 77 -8.77 -24.59 -18.49
C ALA A 77 -8.44 -25.99 -17.98
N GLU A 78 -8.52 -27.01 -18.86
CA GLU A 78 -8.22 -28.40 -18.53
C GLU A 78 -7.38 -29.04 -19.65
N PRO A 79 -6.18 -29.59 -19.34
CA PRO A 79 -5.34 -30.21 -20.34
C PRO A 79 -5.76 -31.62 -20.75
N ALA A 80 -6.39 -32.40 -19.85
CA ALA A 80 -6.84 -33.77 -20.10
C ALA A 80 -8.19 -33.77 -20.85
N ILE A 81 -8.18 -34.16 -22.12
CA ILE A 81 -9.33 -33.99 -23.01
C ILE A 81 -10.57 -34.76 -22.56
N GLU A 82 -10.41 -35.99 -22.04
CA GLU A 82 -11.53 -36.78 -21.56
C GLU A 82 -12.11 -36.19 -20.27
N MET A 83 -11.27 -35.69 -19.38
CA MET A 83 -11.72 -34.99 -18.17
C MET A 83 -12.47 -33.70 -18.54
N MET A 84 -11.96 -32.94 -19.51
CA MET A 84 -12.61 -31.74 -20.03
C MET A 84 -14.01 -32.06 -20.61
N ARG A 85 -14.17 -33.19 -21.31
CA ARG A 85 -15.49 -33.63 -21.83
C ARG A 85 -16.49 -33.85 -20.70
N VAL A 86 -16.08 -34.52 -19.63
CA VAL A 86 -16.93 -34.70 -18.43
C VAL A 86 -17.30 -33.33 -17.84
N GLY A 87 -16.32 -32.41 -17.71
CA GLY A 87 -16.58 -31.07 -17.21
C GLY A 87 -17.55 -30.27 -18.07
N GLN A 88 -17.45 -30.39 -19.40
CA GLN A 88 -18.40 -29.77 -20.34
C GLN A 88 -19.82 -30.35 -20.19
N GLU A 89 -19.97 -31.66 -19.94
CA GLU A 89 -21.27 -32.25 -19.67
C GLU A 89 -21.82 -31.82 -18.31
N THR A 90 -20.97 -31.74 -17.27
CA THR A 90 -21.34 -31.23 -15.93
C THR A 90 -21.87 -29.81 -15.98
N THR A 91 -21.32 -28.96 -16.85
CA THR A 91 -21.69 -27.54 -16.98
C THR A 91 -22.54 -27.22 -18.21
N ARG A 92 -23.17 -28.22 -18.82
CA ARG A 92 -23.87 -28.15 -20.12
C ARG A 92 -24.92 -27.02 -20.21
N ASN A 93 -25.59 -26.74 -19.10
CA ASN A 93 -26.65 -25.73 -19.03
C ASN A 93 -26.18 -24.40 -18.41
N GLN A 94 -24.86 -24.21 -18.27
CA GLN A 94 -24.25 -23.08 -17.62
C GLN A 94 -23.36 -22.32 -18.58
N ASN A 95 -23.15 -21.01 -18.33
CA ASN A 95 -22.29 -20.18 -19.18
C ASN A 95 -20.81 -20.33 -18.75
N VAL A 96 -20.20 -21.48 -19.05
CA VAL A 96 -18.79 -21.78 -18.79
C VAL A 96 -18.08 -22.02 -20.13
N GLN A 97 -17.00 -21.27 -20.36
CA GLN A 97 -16.17 -21.45 -21.55
C GLN A 97 -14.98 -22.37 -21.26
N TRP A 98 -14.94 -23.53 -21.90
CA TRP A 98 -13.87 -24.51 -21.74
C TRP A 98 -12.72 -24.31 -22.73
N LEU A 99 -11.50 -24.44 -22.21
CA LEU A 99 -10.25 -24.31 -22.96
C LEU A 99 -9.35 -25.51 -22.68
N GLN A 100 -8.95 -26.24 -23.72
CA GLN A 100 -7.90 -27.23 -23.57
C GLN A 100 -6.56 -26.52 -23.45
N ASP A 101 -6.12 -26.24 -22.23
CA ASP A 101 -4.94 -25.41 -21.95
C ASP A 101 -4.26 -25.83 -20.64
N SER A 102 -3.01 -25.42 -20.42
CA SER A 102 -2.24 -25.77 -19.23
C SER A 102 -1.13 -24.78 -18.88
N LEU A 103 -0.77 -24.74 -17.59
CA LEU A 103 0.47 -24.10 -17.14
C LEU A 103 1.70 -24.87 -17.66
N PRO A 104 2.84 -24.18 -17.87
CA PRO A 104 3.12 -22.78 -17.56
C PRO A 104 2.67 -21.79 -18.65
N ALA A 105 2.21 -22.25 -19.79
CA ALA A 105 2.01 -21.40 -20.96
C ALA A 105 0.65 -20.70 -20.99
N LEU A 106 -0.45 -21.40 -20.70
CA LEU A 106 -1.83 -20.91 -20.81
C LEU A 106 -2.06 -20.14 -22.13
N ASN A 107 -1.69 -20.78 -23.25
CA ASN A 107 -1.65 -20.11 -24.55
C ASN A 107 -3.03 -19.71 -25.06
N LYS A 108 -4.03 -20.59 -24.92
CA LYS A 108 -5.40 -20.31 -25.36
C LYS A 108 -6.05 -19.26 -24.44
N THR A 109 -5.82 -19.38 -23.13
CA THR A 109 -6.28 -18.43 -22.13
C THR A 109 -5.69 -17.03 -22.37
N THR A 110 -4.39 -16.95 -22.66
CA THR A 110 -3.74 -15.67 -22.96
C THR A 110 -4.29 -15.00 -24.23
N ARG A 111 -4.66 -15.78 -25.25
CA ARG A 111 -5.24 -15.26 -26.52
C ARG A 111 -6.66 -14.69 -26.35
N LEU A 112 -7.32 -14.92 -25.24
CA LEU A 112 -8.60 -14.30 -24.95
C LEU A 112 -8.48 -12.79 -24.68
N GLU A 113 -7.26 -12.29 -24.37
CA GLU A 113 -6.99 -10.90 -23.97
C GLU A 113 -7.88 -10.43 -22.81
N VAL A 114 -8.16 -11.34 -21.87
CA VAL A 114 -9.01 -11.14 -20.70
C VAL A 114 -8.17 -11.26 -19.44
N SER A 115 -8.39 -10.34 -18.49
CA SER A 115 -7.85 -10.43 -17.12
C SER A 115 -8.94 -10.90 -16.15
N PHE A 116 -8.51 -11.54 -15.06
CA PHE A 116 -9.40 -12.28 -14.16
C PHE A 116 -9.48 -11.62 -12.76
N ASP A 117 -10.67 -11.61 -12.18
CA ASP A 117 -10.91 -11.24 -10.79
C ASP A 117 -10.55 -12.37 -9.83
N LEU A 118 -10.69 -13.61 -10.30
CA LEU A 118 -10.34 -14.83 -9.56
C LEU A 118 -9.70 -15.85 -10.51
N ILE A 119 -8.58 -16.42 -10.06
CA ILE A 119 -7.96 -17.59 -10.67
C ILE A 119 -7.90 -18.69 -9.60
N LEU A 120 -8.52 -19.83 -9.84
CA LEU A 120 -8.51 -21.00 -8.96
C LEU A 120 -7.52 -22.04 -9.48
N LEU A 121 -6.72 -22.62 -8.58
CA LEU A 121 -5.86 -23.78 -8.80
C LEU A 121 -6.14 -24.81 -7.69
N SER A 122 -7.17 -25.62 -7.87
CA SER A 122 -7.54 -26.67 -6.92
C SER A 122 -6.75 -27.94 -7.21
N ALA A 123 -5.78 -28.27 -6.36
CA ALA A 123 -4.90 -29.44 -6.51
C ALA A 123 -4.07 -29.47 -7.81
N VAL A 124 -3.61 -28.35 -8.30
CA VAL A 124 -2.88 -28.21 -9.58
C VAL A 124 -1.40 -27.94 -9.39
N TRP A 125 -1.03 -27.12 -8.41
CA TRP A 125 0.34 -26.59 -8.29
C TRP A 125 1.42 -27.67 -8.16
N MET A 126 1.12 -28.80 -7.50
CA MET A 126 2.04 -29.92 -7.34
C MET A 126 2.37 -30.63 -8.67
N HIS A 127 1.61 -30.42 -9.73
CA HIS A 127 1.90 -30.95 -11.07
C HIS A 127 2.89 -30.09 -11.86
N ILE A 128 3.27 -28.94 -11.32
CA ILE A 128 4.22 -28.03 -11.98
C ILE A 128 5.63 -28.35 -11.51
N PRO A 129 6.54 -28.75 -12.43
CA PRO A 129 7.93 -28.98 -12.08
C PRO A 129 8.55 -27.72 -11.43
N PRO A 130 9.43 -27.85 -10.42
CA PRO A 130 10.06 -26.72 -9.75
C PRO A 130 10.67 -25.70 -10.70
N SER A 131 11.33 -26.16 -11.76
CA SER A 131 11.94 -25.30 -12.80
C SER A 131 10.94 -24.44 -13.58
N GLN A 132 9.66 -24.75 -13.54
CA GLN A 132 8.60 -24.03 -14.27
C GLN A 132 7.70 -23.19 -13.36
N ARG A 133 7.83 -23.30 -12.04
CA ARG A 133 6.95 -22.62 -11.06
C ARG A 133 7.05 -21.09 -11.13
N ALA A 134 8.25 -20.54 -11.21
CA ALA A 134 8.43 -19.09 -11.35
C ALA A 134 7.78 -18.55 -12.64
N ARG A 135 7.89 -19.30 -13.75
CA ARG A 135 7.23 -18.95 -15.01
C ARG A 135 5.70 -19.04 -14.90
N SER A 136 5.20 -20.08 -14.24
CA SER A 136 3.78 -20.28 -14.02
C SER A 136 3.17 -19.18 -13.15
N MET A 137 3.83 -18.83 -12.03
CA MET A 137 3.38 -17.76 -11.14
C MET A 137 3.34 -16.41 -11.89
N ARG A 138 4.39 -16.08 -12.65
CA ARG A 138 4.41 -14.86 -13.48
C ARG A 138 3.26 -14.84 -14.49
N LYS A 139 2.95 -15.97 -15.13
CA LYS A 139 1.83 -16.08 -16.06
C LYS A 139 0.49 -15.80 -15.37
N LEU A 140 0.24 -16.43 -14.22
CA LEU A 140 -0.97 -16.23 -13.42
C LEU A 140 -1.11 -14.78 -12.96
N THR A 141 -0.02 -14.18 -12.46
CA THR A 141 0.02 -12.78 -12.03
C THR A 141 -0.33 -11.82 -13.18
N ASN A 142 0.21 -12.06 -14.37
CA ASN A 142 -0.08 -11.23 -15.55
C ASN A 142 -1.52 -11.34 -16.06
N LEU A 143 -2.23 -12.39 -15.67
CA LEU A 143 -3.64 -12.60 -16.02
C LEU A 143 -4.59 -12.00 -14.98
N LEU A 144 -4.11 -11.51 -13.82
CA LEU A 144 -4.96 -10.90 -12.81
C LEU A 144 -5.37 -9.47 -13.17
N LYS A 145 -6.59 -9.11 -12.82
CA LYS A 145 -6.99 -7.70 -12.70
C LYS A 145 -6.39 -7.10 -11.43
N PRO A 146 -6.27 -5.76 -11.34
CA PRO A 146 -6.04 -5.08 -10.07
C PRO A 146 -7.07 -5.52 -9.02
N GLY A 147 -6.60 -5.86 -7.81
CA GLY A 147 -7.43 -6.44 -6.74
C GLY A 147 -7.86 -7.90 -6.96
N GLY A 148 -7.44 -8.52 -8.07
CA GLY A 148 -7.74 -9.92 -8.37
C GLY A 148 -7.00 -10.90 -7.45
N LYS A 149 -7.55 -12.10 -7.31
CA LYS A 149 -7.04 -13.13 -6.40
C LYS A 149 -6.68 -14.41 -7.14
N ILE A 150 -5.61 -15.09 -6.67
CA ILE A 150 -5.29 -16.48 -7.02
C ILE A 150 -5.51 -17.32 -5.78
N ILE A 151 -6.31 -18.38 -5.90
CA ILE A 151 -6.51 -19.36 -4.83
C ILE A 151 -5.75 -20.62 -5.22
N ILE A 152 -4.86 -21.09 -4.34
CA ILE A 152 -4.08 -22.30 -4.58
C ILE A 152 -4.27 -23.27 -3.43
N SER A 153 -4.83 -24.44 -3.72
CA SER A 153 -4.92 -25.54 -2.76
C SER A 153 -3.77 -26.53 -3.00
N LEU A 154 -2.97 -26.75 -1.96
CA LEU A 154 -1.79 -27.63 -1.96
C LEU A 154 -2.10 -28.93 -1.24
N LYS A 155 -1.72 -30.06 -1.85
CA LYS A 155 -1.82 -31.39 -1.27
C LYS A 155 -0.48 -31.83 -0.68
N PHE A 156 -0.50 -32.30 0.55
CA PHE A 156 0.65 -32.85 1.26
C PHE A 156 0.42 -34.31 1.67
N GLY A 157 1.49 -35.00 2.06
CA GLY A 157 1.41 -36.41 2.51
C GLY A 157 1.20 -37.41 1.37
N MET A 158 1.63 -37.08 0.16
CA MET A 158 1.57 -37.97 -0.99
C MET A 158 2.59 -39.10 -0.88
N THR A 159 2.20 -40.32 -1.28
CA THR A 159 3.14 -41.43 -1.40
C THR A 159 4.04 -41.28 -2.62
N VAL A 160 5.23 -41.88 -2.58
CA VAL A 160 6.18 -41.87 -3.71
C VAL A 160 5.53 -42.49 -4.96
N GLN A 161 4.73 -43.52 -4.80
CA GLN A 161 4.01 -44.16 -5.90
C GLN A 161 2.99 -43.20 -6.54
N GLU A 162 2.23 -42.45 -5.73
CA GLU A 162 1.27 -41.45 -6.24
C GLU A 162 2.00 -40.31 -6.97
N GLN A 163 3.11 -39.83 -6.41
CA GLN A 163 3.93 -38.79 -7.04
C GLN A 163 4.41 -39.22 -8.43
N GLN A 164 4.92 -40.45 -8.55
CA GLN A 164 5.41 -40.97 -9.82
C GLN A 164 4.29 -41.18 -10.84
N GLN A 165 3.17 -41.79 -10.46
CA GLN A 165 2.05 -42.07 -11.35
C GLN A 165 1.36 -40.81 -11.87
N ARG A 166 1.22 -39.79 -11.02
CA ARG A 166 0.54 -38.54 -11.33
C ARG A 166 1.48 -37.43 -11.75
N GLN A 167 2.80 -37.68 -11.75
CA GLN A 167 3.85 -36.65 -11.96
C GLN A 167 3.64 -35.44 -11.03
N MET A 168 3.62 -35.69 -9.74
CA MET A 168 3.51 -34.69 -8.71
C MET A 168 4.87 -34.43 -8.04
N TYR A 169 5.10 -33.21 -7.65
CA TYR A 169 6.32 -32.74 -7.00
C TYR A 169 5.99 -32.19 -5.61
N ASP A 170 6.96 -32.25 -4.71
CA ASP A 170 6.82 -31.61 -3.41
C ASP A 170 6.60 -30.10 -3.56
N VAL A 171 5.80 -29.55 -2.68
CA VAL A 171 5.40 -28.14 -2.66
C VAL A 171 5.59 -27.57 -1.26
N SER A 172 5.79 -26.25 -1.16
CA SER A 172 5.75 -25.55 0.11
C SER A 172 5.00 -24.22 -0.01
N VAL A 173 4.41 -23.78 1.09
CA VAL A 173 3.74 -22.49 1.18
C VAL A 173 4.76 -21.38 1.09
N GLU A 174 5.92 -21.54 1.75
CA GLU A 174 7.02 -20.56 1.76
C GLU A 174 7.57 -20.31 0.36
N GLU A 175 7.69 -21.35 -0.48
CA GLU A 175 8.07 -21.19 -1.89
C GLU A 175 7.06 -20.34 -2.65
N LEU A 176 5.77 -20.61 -2.46
CA LEU A 176 4.70 -19.84 -3.11
C LEU A 176 4.66 -18.39 -2.63
N GLU A 177 4.80 -18.16 -1.34
CA GLU A 177 4.84 -16.82 -0.77
C GLU A 177 6.04 -16.02 -1.31
N HIS A 178 7.21 -16.65 -1.39
CA HIS A 178 8.38 -16.01 -1.98
C HIS A 178 8.19 -15.67 -3.47
N LEU A 179 7.61 -16.58 -4.25
CA LEU A 179 7.30 -16.32 -5.67
C LEU A 179 6.27 -15.19 -5.82
N ALA A 180 5.26 -15.16 -4.95
CA ALA A 180 4.22 -14.14 -4.94
C ALA A 180 4.79 -12.75 -4.57
N GLN A 181 5.59 -12.67 -3.52
CA GLN A 181 6.24 -11.43 -3.08
C GLN A 181 7.13 -10.83 -4.16
N ASN A 182 7.91 -11.67 -4.86
CA ASN A 182 8.76 -11.22 -5.98
C ASN A 182 7.96 -10.61 -7.15
N LEU A 183 6.67 -10.89 -7.22
CA LEU A 183 5.76 -10.37 -8.24
C LEU A 183 4.78 -9.30 -7.69
N GLY A 184 4.99 -8.86 -6.45
CA GLY A 184 4.19 -7.81 -5.83
C GLY A 184 2.80 -8.27 -5.38
N LEU A 185 2.55 -9.58 -5.23
CA LEU A 185 1.31 -10.10 -4.67
C LEU A 185 1.37 -10.13 -3.14
N PHE A 186 0.25 -9.85 -2.49
CA PHE A 186 0.05 -10.17 -1.07
C PHE A 186 -0.34 -11.63 -0.92
N SER A 187 0.15 -12.29 0.12
CA SER A 187 -0.20 -13.69 0.45
C SER A 187 -0.93 -13.78 1.78
N LYS A 188 -1.89 -14.69 1.86
CA LYS A 188 -2.60 -15.05 3.09
C LYS A 188 -2.87 -16.55 3.11
N LEU A 189 -2.41 -17.24 4.14
CA LEU A 189 -2.73 -18.64 4.38
C LEU A 189 -4.14 -18.72 5.02
N GLU A 190 -5.13 -19.19 4.25
CA GLU A 190 -6.53 -19.28 4.72
C GLU A 190 -6.80 -20.60 5.46
N ALA A 191 -6.11 -21.68 5.08
CA ALA A 191 -6.26 -22.98 5.73
C ALA A 191 -4.90 -23.67 5.90
N GLN A 192 -4.66 -24.21 7.08
CA GLN A 192 -3.46 -24.95 7.44
C GLN A 192 -3.83 -26.34 7.97
N ASN A 193 -3.21 -27.39 7.39
CA ASN A 193 -3.38 -28.78 7.84
C ASN A 193 -4.83 -29.30 7.83
N GLU A 194 -5.62 -28.92 6.84
CA GLU A 194 -6.96 -29.47 6.68
C GLU A 194 -6.92 -30.97 6.35
N LYS A 195 -7.79 -31.73 7.01
CA LYS A 195 -7.90 -33.17 6.77
C LYS A 195 -8.48 -33.45 5.38
N ASP A 196 -7.97 -34.51 4.76
CA ASP A 196 -8.49 -34.97 3.48
C ASP A 196 -9.93 -35.43 3.60
N LYS A 197 -10.81 -34.88 2.77
CA LYS A 197 -12.24 -35.18 2.79
C LYS A 197 -12.58 -36.54 2.20
N LEU A 198 -11.65 -37.14 1.44
CA LEU A 198 -11.76 -38.50 0.92
C LEU A 198 -11.22 -39.54 1.89
N GLY A 199 -10.78 -39.13 3.10
CA GLY A 199 -10.33 -40.03 4.16
C GLY A 199 -9.00 -40.75 3.91
N ARG A 200 -8.14 -40.20 3.02
CA ARG A 200 -6.83 -40.79 2.71
C ARG A 200 -5.85 -40.52 3.87
N ASN A 201 -5.29 -41.61 4.41
CA ASN A 201 -4.38 -41.51 5.55
C ASN A 201 -3.11 -40.71 5.21
N GLY A 202 -2.72 -39.78 6.12
CA GLY A 202 -1.54 -38.96 5.98
C GLY A 202 -1.69 -37.78 5.03
N VAL A 203 -2.75 -37.70 4.24
CA VAL A 203 -3.01 -36.62 3.31
C VAL A 203 -3.63 -35.42 4.06
N HIS A 204 -3.08 -34.24 3.86
CA HIS A 204 -3.63 -32.98 4.36
C HIS A 204 -3.49 -31.88 3.32
N TRP A 205 -4.23 -30.79 3.53
CA TRP A 205 -4.34 -29.70 2.57
C TRP A 205 -4.00 -28.35 3.21
N GLN A 206 -3.46 -27.47 2.39
CA GLN A 206 -3.28 -26.06 2.75
C GLN A 206 -3.80 -25.19 1.61
N THR A 207 -4.44 -24.09 1.95
CA THR A 207 -5.00 -23.17 0.96
C THR A 207 -4.40 -21.78 1.15
N LEU A 208 -3.78 -21.27 0.10
CA LEU A 208 -3.15 -19.96 0.03
C LEU A 208 -3.93 -19.05 -0.91
N VAL A 209 -4.21 -17.84 -0.45
CA VAL A 209 -4.77 -16.76 -1.26
C VAL A 209 -3.68 -15.75 -1.58
N LEU A 210 -3.45 -15.52 -2.87
CA LEU A 210 -2.55 -14.48 -3.37
C LEU A 210 -3.40 -13.38 -4.00
N GLN A 211 -3.12 -12.12 -3.66
CA GLN A 211 -3.90 -10.99 -4.16
C GLN A 211 -3.03 -9.96 -4.87
N MET A 212 -3.43 -9.58 -6.08
CA MET A 212 -2.88 -8.42 -6.78
C MET A 212 -3.31 -7.15 -6.04
N PRO A 213 -2.40 -6.20 -5.74
CA PRO A 213 -2.80 -4.89 -5.25
C PRO A 213 -3.83 -4.25 -6.17
N ASP A 214 -4.83 -3.59 -5.60
CA ASP A 214 -5.73 -2.73 -6.38
C ASP A 214 -4.92 -1.54 -6.91
N ASP A 215 -5.16 -1.12 -8.14
CA ASP A 215 -4.55 0.07 -8.72
C ASP A 215 -5.18 1.37 -8.22
N GLY A 216 -6.28 1.29 -7.48
CA GLY A 216 -7.00 2.42 -6.91
C GLY A 216 -7.90 3.18 -7.91
N THR A 217 -7.98 2.77 -9.18
CA THR A 217 -8.82 3.46 -10.17
C THR A 217 -10.30 3.44 -9.82
N GLY A 218 -10.75 2.41 -9.08
CA GLY A 218 -12.12 2.31 -8.57
C GLY A 218 -12.52 3.45 -7.61
N ALA A 219 -11.57 4.15 -7.01
CA ALA A 219 -11.83 5.29 -6.13
C ALA A 219 -11.99 6.63 -6.87
N PHE A 220 -11.66 6.74 -8.17
CA PHE A 220 -11.75 8.02 -8.90
C PHE A 220 -13.15 8.64 -8.94
N PRO A 221 -14.25 7.89 -9.15
CA PRO A 221 -15.59 8.47 -9.09
C PRO A 221 -15.89 9.14 -7.75
N PHE A 222 -15.46 8.53 -6.63
CA PHE A 222 -15.58 9.10 -5.30
C PHE A 222 -14.70 10.35 -5.13
N ILE A 223 -13.42 10.28 -5.50
CA ILE A 223 -12.50 11.42 -5.41
C ILE A 223 -13.02 12.60 -6.25
N ARG A 224 -13.50 12.34 -7.48
CA ARG A 224 -14.13 13.34 -8.33
C ARG A 224 -15.38 13.94 -7.70
N HIS A 225 -16.23 13.10 -7.10
CA HIS A 225 -17.43 13.58 -6.40
C HIS A 225 -17.05 14.60 -5.33
N VAL A 226 -16.14 14.25 -4.40
CA VAL A 226 -15.73 15.14 -3.31
C VAL A 226 -15.01 16.38 -3.84
N ALA A 227 -14.12 16.22 -4.83
CA ALA A 227 -13.33 17.33 -5.36
C ALA A 227 -14.15 18.34 -6.20
N ILE A 228 -15.09 17.87 -7.00
CA ILE A 228 -15.77 18.68 -8.02
C ILE A 228 -17.26 18.85 -7.74
N ASN A 229 -17.99 17.75 -7.51
CA ASN A 229 -19.44 17.73 -7.54
C ASN A 229 -20.10 18.06 -6.20
N ASP A 230 -19.43 17.72 -5.09
CA ASP A 230 -20.00 17.89 -3.74
C ASP A 230 -20.02 19.37 -3.32
N GLY A 231 -21.07 19.76 -2.61
CA GLY A 231 -21.22 21.10 -2.05
C GLY A 231 -20.11 21.45 -1.05
N LYS A 232 -19.48 22.62 -1.21
CA LYS A 232 -18.36 23.08 -0.40
C LYS A 232 -18.71 24.37 0.31
N ALA A 233 -19.30 24.25 1.52
CA ALA A 233 -19.52 25.42 2.40
C ALA A 233 -18.19 26.01 2.92
N ALA A 234 -17.12 25.21 2.94
CA ALA A 234 -15.78 25.59 3.38
C ALA A 234 -14.74 24.69 2.70
N THR A 235 -13.45 25.01 2.86
CA THR A 235 -12.35 24.26 2.23
C THR A 235 -12.05 22.91 2.88
N HIS A 236 -12.71 22.55 3.97
CA HIS A 236 -12.40 21.37 4.80
C HIS A 236 -12.37 20.03 4.03
N LYS A 237 -13.30 19.79 3.11
CA LYS A 237 -13.35 18.53 2.35
C LYS A 237 -12.14 18.39 1.41
N LEU A 238 -11.77 19.47 0.73
CA LEU A 238 -10.59 19.53 -0.14
C LEU A 238 -9.29 19.38 0.67
N ALA A 239 -9.26 20.05 1.82
CA ALA A 239 -8.14 19.98 2.75
C ALA A 239 -7.91 18.56 3.25
N LEU A 240 -8.97 17.84 3.65
CA LEU A 240 -8.83 16.48 4.13
C LEU A 240 -8.31 15.54 3.03
N LEU A 241 -8.88 15.60 1.82
CA LEU A 241 -8.38 14.78 0.72
C LEU A 241 -6.91 15.09 0.40
N ARG A 242 -6.51 16.37 0.43
CA ARG A 242 -5.13 16.74 0.16
C ARG A 242 -4.17 16.29 1.28
N VAL A 243 -4.57 16.38 2.54
CA VAL A 243 -3.80 15.84 3.67
C VAL A 243 -3.59 14.34 3.52
N LEU A 244 -4.65 13.59 3.24
CA LEU A 244 -4.58 12.15 3.02
C LEU A 244 -3.69 11.80 1.82
N LEU A 245 -3.79 12.56 0.73
CA LEU A 245 -2.95 12.41 -0.45
C LEU A 245 -1.47 12.60 -0.11
N ARG A 246 -1.12 13.67 0.61
CA ARG A 246 0.27 13.96 1.00
C ARG A 246 0.85 12.90 1.93
N ILE A 247 0.02 12.35 2.82
CA ILE A 247 0.44 11.22 3.67
C ILE A 247 0.62 9.96 2.83
N ALA A 248 -0.32 9.63 1.93
CA ALA A 248 -0.28 8.42 1.13
C ALA A 248 0.89 8.38 0.13
N ASP A 249 1.23 9.53 -0.46
CA ASP A 249 2.34 9.68 -1.41
C ASP A 249 3.70 9.71 -0.70
N GLY A 250 3.85 10.56 0.32
CA GLY A 250 5.13 10.81 0.99
C GLY A 250 5.47 9.84 2.12
N HIS A 251 4.47 9.23 2.77
CA HIS A 251 4.63 8.49 4.01
C HIS A 251 3.93 7.12 4.01
N PRO A 252 4.38 6.18 3.18
CA PRO A 252 3.76 4.85 3.08
C PRO A 252 3.85 4.03 4.38
N GLY A 253 4.80 4.33 5.26
CA GLY A 253 4.93 3.72 6.58
C GLY A 253 3.92 4.22 7.63
N ALA A 254 3.13 5.23 7.30
CA ALA A 254 2.12 5.79 8.22
C ALA A 254 0.94 4.84 8.49
N VAL A 255 0.80 3.77 7.75
CA VAL A 255 -0.26 2.78 7.91
C VAL A 255 -0.01 1.94 9.15
N LEU A 256 -0.86 2.10 10.18
CA LEU A 256 -0.78 1.30 11.41
C LEU A 256 -1.13 -0.16 11.15
N ARG A 257 -2.20 -0.39 10.40
CA ARG A 257 -2.69 -1.71 10.01
C ARG A 257 -3.68 -1.63 8.86
N ARG A 258 -3.91 -2.77 8.23
CA ARG A 258 -5.01 -2.97 7.28
C ARG A 258 -6.05 -3.86 7.93
N GLU A 259 -7.32 -3.54 7.70
CA GLU A 259 -8.45 -4.30 8.21
C GLU A 259 -9.29 -4.78 7.03
N THR A 260 -9.52 -6.09 6.99
CA THR A 260 -10.45 -6.69 6.02
C THR A 260 -11.85 -6.68 6.61
N SER A 261 -12.82 -6.15 5.89
CA SER A 261 -14.21 -6.12 6.30
C SER A 261 -15.14 -6.58 5.18
N LEU A 262 -16.38 -6.93 5.53
CA LEU A 262 -17.43 -7.26 4.57
C LEU A 262 -17.75 -6.10 3.59
N HIS A 263 -17.38 -4.87 3.97
CA HIS A 263 -17.58 -3.65 3.17
C HIS A 263 -16.34 -3.21 2.39
N GLY A 264 -15.30 -4.05 2.34
CA GLY A 264 -14.01 -3.80 1.69
C GLY A 264 -12.87 -3.55 2.67
N ASP A 265 -11.67 -3.62 2.16
CA ASP A 265 -10.45 -3.44 2.95
C ASP A 265 -10.27 -1.96 3.33
N ARG A 266 -9.76 -1.72 4.52
CA ARG A 266 -9.55 -0.38 5.06
C ARG A 266 -8.11 -0.21 5.55
N VAL A 267 -7.62 1.01 5.42
CA VAL A 267 -6.34 1.45 5.95
C VAL A 267 -6.56 2.31 7.19
N ILE A 268 -5.81 2.02 8.24
CA ILE A 268 -5.88 2.75 9.51
C ILE A 268 -4.63 3.59 9.67
N LEU A 269 -4.83 4.90 9.90
CA LEU A 269 -3.78 5.89 10.11
C LEU A 269 -3.85 6.46 11.54
N PRO A 270 -2.74 6.95 12.11
CA PRO A 270 -2.78 7.76 13.32
C PRO A 270 -3.59 9.04 13.07
N LEU A 271 -4.64 9.29 13.83
CA LEU A 271 -5.41 10.54 13.71
C LEU A 271 -4.57 11.78 14.03
N GLY A 272 -3.61 11.66 14.97
CA GLY A 272 -2.66 12.73 15.28
C GLY A 272 -1.78 13.11 14.09
N LEU A 273 -1.43 12.15 13.21
CA LEU A 273 -0.69 12.43 11.97
C LEU A 273 -1.57 13.21 10.98
N VAL A 274 -2.81 12.80 10.78
CA VAL A 274 -3.76 13.52 9.92
C VAL A 274 -3.97 14.95 10.44
N ALA A 275 -4.08 15.12 11.78
CA ALA A 275 -4.20 16.42 12.42
C ALA A 275 -2.91 17.26 12.29
N LEU A 276 -1.72 16.66 12.34
CA LEU A 276 -0.45 17.35 12.13
C LEU A 276 -0.35 17.92 10.72
N TYR A 277 -0.70 17.11 9.70
CA TYR A 277 -0.70 17.54 8.29
C TYR A 277 -1.80 18.57 8.01
N TRP A 278 -2.92 18.49 8.75
CA TRP A 278 -3.96 19.52 8.75
C TRP A 278 -3.44 20.86 9.23
N ILE A 279 -2.72 20.88 10.36
CA ILE A 279 -2.06 22.07 10.88
C ILE A 279 -1.04 22.58 9.87
N HIS A 280 -0.15 21.73 9.38
CA HIS A 280 0.88 22.08 8.41
C HIS A 280 0.28 22.80 7.18
N GLN A 281 -0.79 22.26 6.62
CA GLN A 281 -1.44 22.79 5.42
C GLN A 281 -2.13 24.14 5.63
N TYR A 282 -2.80 24.33 6.79
CA TYR A 282 -3.52 25.57 7.07
C TYR A 282 -2.66 26.67 7.67
N LYS A 283 -1.51 26.34 8.26
CA LYS A 283 -0.69 27.30 9.00
C LYS A 283 -0.31 28.50 8.17
N ASP A 284 0.33 28.28 7.04
CA ASP A 284 0.77 29.36 6.17
C ASP A 284 -0.40 30.04 5.46
N LEU A 285 -1.42 29.32 5.05
CA LEU A 285 -2.63 29.88 4.44
C LEU A 285 -3.32 30.92 5.32
N ILE A 286 -3.40 30.66 6.61
CA ILE A 286 -4.12 31.51 7.56
C ILE A 286 -3.18 32.56 8.16
N ASP A 287 -2.02 32.14 8.67
CA ASP A 287 -1.16 33.03 9.46
C ASP A 287 -0.26 33.91 8.59
N HIS A 288 0.20 33.41 7.44
CA HIS A 288 1.08 34.17 6.55
C HIS A 288 0.30 34.83 5.40
N TYR A 289 -0.47 34.03 4.64
CA TYR A 289 -1.21 34.55 3.47
C TYR A 289 -2.54 35.21 3.83
N LYS A 290 -3.01 35.12 5.08
CA LYS A 290 -4.27 35.72 5.58
C LYS A 290 -5.51 35.37 4.75
N LEU A 291 -5.54 34.18 4.13
CA LEU A 291 -6.64 33.74 3.26
C LEU A 291 -7.77 33.10 4.08
N PHE A 292 -8.97 33.60 3.87
CA PHE A 292 -10.19 33.05 4.47
C PHE A 292 -10.50 31.66 3.87
N GLN A 293 -10.85 30.73 4.73
CA GLN A 293 -11.13 29.34 4.38
C GLN A 293 -12.63 28.97 4.44
N THR A 294 -13.44 29.96 4.78
CA THR A 294 -14.91 29.87 4.82
C THR A 294 -15.52 31.13 4.19
N PRO A 295 -16.79 31.09 3.74
CA PRO A 295 -17.48 32.26 3.22
C PRO A 295 -17.78 33.32 4.30
N ASN A 296 -17.73 32.95 5.55
CA ASN A 296 -17.95 33.87 6.68
C ASN A 296 -16.75 34.82 6.82
N LYS A 297 -17.02 36.08 7.21
CA LYS A 297 -15.95 37.07 7.41
C LYS A 297 -15.06 36.81 8.64
N SER A 298 -15.23 35.70 9.33
CA SER A 298 -14.36 35.30 10.44
C SER A 298 -13.19 34.48 9.93
N PRO A 299 -11.94 34.86 10.20
CA PRO A 299 -10.76 34.06 9.88
C PRO A 299 -10.65 32.81 10.77
N ASN A 300 -11.45 32.71 11.82
CA ASN A 300 -11.33 31.64 12.82
C ASN A 300 -11.99 30.36 12.34
N MET A 301 -11.18 29.33 12.18
CA MET A 301 -11.61 27.95 11.92
C MET A 301 -11.86 27.22 13.25
N GLY A 302 -12.72 26.22 13.25
CA GLY A 302 -13.11 25.50 14.48
C GLY A 302 -11.96 24.89 15.29
N PHE A 303 -10.82 24.64 14.65
CA PHE A 303 -9.59 24.14 15.30
C PHE A 303 -8.66 25.24 15.83
N MET A 304 -8.89 26.52 15.50
CA MET A 304 -8.09 27.66 15.97
C MET A 304 -8.56 28.09 17.36
N LYS A 305 -8.12 27.38 18.37
CA LYS A 305 -8.49 27.66 19.75
C LYS A 305 -7.48 28.62 20.39
N GLU A 306 -8.00 29.51 21.27
CA GLU A 306 -7.19 30.31 22.17
C GLU A 306 -6.33 29.38 23.05
N GLY A 307 -5.09 29.70 23.32
CA GLY A 307 -4.16 28.84 24.06
C GLY A 307 -3.64 27.61 23.30
N GLY A 308 -4.01 27.44 22.03
CA GLY A 308 -3.46 26.48 21.09
C GLY A 308 -2.86 27.19 19.88
N TRP A 309 -3.59 27.22 18.75
CA TRP A 309 -3.15 27.82 17.49
C TRP A 309 -2.54 29.20 17.64
N ASN A 310 -3.22 30.09 18.36
CA ASN A 310 -2.77 31.49 18.49
C ASN A 310 -1.44 31.64 19.26
N LYS A 311 -1.09 30.67 20.12
CA LYS A 311 0.20 30.67 20.82
C LYS A 311 1.36 30.19 19.95
N LEU A 312 1.08 29.60 18.80
CA LEU A 312 2.06 29.08 17.83
C LEU A 312 2.29 30.05 16.67
N ASN A 313 1.91 31.34 16.79
CA ASN A 313 2.04 32.33 15.68
C ASN A 313 3.49 32.58 15.25
N HIS A 314 4.47 32.32 16.12
CA HIS A 314 5.88 32.39 15.82
C HIS A 314 6.44 31.18 15.09
N ARG A 315 5.64 30.12 14.94
CA ARG A 315 5.97 28.91 14.20
C ARG A 315 5.42 28.95 12.78
N THR A 316 6.15 28.31 11.87
CA THR A 316 5.76 28.14 10.47
C THR A 316 5.33 26.70 10.18
N SER A 317 4.76 26.44 9.03
CA SER A 317 4.42 25.06 8.62
C SER A 317 5.64 24.13 8.67
N SER A 318 6.83 24.64 8.35
CA SER A 318 8.07 23.84 8.34
C SER A 318 8.54 23.35 9.71
N ASP A 319 8.03 23.93 10.81
CA ASP A 319 8.35 23.48 12.17
C ASP A 319 7.62 22.20 12.55
N PHE A 320 6.48 21.90 11.93
CA PHE A 320 5.63 20.75 12.24
C PHE A 320 6.04 19.51 11.43
N ARG A 321 7.24 18.97 11.73
CA ARG A 321 7.80 17.79 11.03
C ARG A 321 7.97 16.63 11.99
N ILE A 322 7.86 15.44 11.46
CA ILE A 322 8.24 14.21 12.17
C ILE A 322 9.72 14.32 12.60
N GLY A 323 10.00 13.83 13.79
CA GLY A 323 11.33 13.90 14.39
C GLY A 323 11.60 15.19 15.18
N ASN A 324 10.73 16.20 15.13
CA ASN A 324 10.89 17.42 15.91
C ASN A 324 10.35 17.27 17.35
N LEU A 325 11.08 17.90 18.29
CA LEU A 325 10.75 17.98 19.69
C LEU A 325 10.26 19.39 20.05
N PHE A 326 9.07 19.47 20.63
CA PHE A 326 8.53 20.69 21.24
C PHE A 326 8.61 20.59 22.76
N ILE A 327 8.91 21.69 23.43
CA ILE A 327 9.01 21.76 24.90
C ILE A 327 8.24 22.95 25.46
N GLY A 328 7.85 22.88 26.75
CA GLY A 328 7.20 23.95 27.48
C GLY A 328 5.85 24.38 26.88
N GLU A 329 5.64 25.70 26.75
CA GLU A 329 4.38 26.25 26.24
C GLU A 329 4.09 25.87 24.78
N ASP A 330 5.11 25.74 23.94
CA ASP A 330 4.95 25.29 22.56
C ASP A 330 4.42 23.84 22.50
N ALA A 331 4.92 22.95 23.35
CA ALA A 331 4.43 21.58 23.44
C ALA A 331 2.96 21.55 23.88
N LYS A 332 2.59 22.27 24.92
CA LYS A 332 1.20 22.38 25.41
C LYS A 332 0.27 22.95 24.34
N SER A 333 0.72 23.99 23.66
CA SER A 333 -0.05 24.67 22.61
C SER A 333 -0.26 23.77 21.39
N LEU A 334 0.77 22.99 21.00
CA LEU A 334 0.65 22.02 19.92
C LEU A 334 -0.25 20.84 20.30
N HIS A 335 -0.17 20.33 21.53
CA HIS A 335 -1.13 19.33 22.03
C HIS A 335 -2.58 19.78 21.89
N LYS A 336 -2.88 21.02 22.32
CA LYS A 336 -4.23 21.60 22.21
C LYS A 336 -4.65 21.76 20.75
N THR A 337 -3.74 22.20 19.89
CA THR A 337 -4.00 22.40 18.46
C THR A 337 -4.24 21.07 17.74
N LEU A 338 -3.44 20.04 18.03
CA LEU A 338 -3.66 18.68 17.50
C LEU A 338 -5.02 18.13 17.94
N SER A 339 -5.38 18.28 19.23
CA SER A 339 -6.67 17.82 19.74
C SER A 339 -7.85 18.54 19.09
N ALA A 340 -7.76 19.87 18.94
CA ALA A 340 -8.79 20.66 18.27
C ALA A 340 -8.91 20.31 16.77
N SER A 341 -7.78 20.06 16.10
CA SER A 341 -7.75 19.64 14.69
C SER A 341 -8.33 18.23 14.51
N ALA A 342 -7.98 17.28 15.37
CA ALA A 342 -8.54 15.93 15.35
C ALA A 342 -10.07 15.93 15.53
N GLN A 343 -10.58 16.73 16.47
CA GLN A 343 -12.02 16.90 16.66
C GLN A 343 -12.67 17.56 15.44
N ASN A 344 -12.05 18.60 14.88
CA ASN A 344 -12.58 19.28 13.69
C ASN A 344 -12.63 18.34 12.48
N ILE A 345 -11.60 17.51 12.26
CA ILE A 345 -11.57 16.50 11.19
C ILE A 345 -12.73 15.50 11.36
N ARG A 346 -12.97 15.03 12.59
CA ARG A 346 -14.07 14.11 12.91
C ARG A 346 -15.45 14.74 12.65
N ASP A 347 -15.67 15.94 13.18
CA ASP A 347 -17.01 16.54 13.29
C ASP A 347 -17.42 17.30 12.02
N MET A 348 -16.44 17.67 11.17
CA MET A 348 -16.70 18.43 9.94
C MET A 348 -16.44 17.60 8.67
N PRO A 349 -15.22 17.53 8.08
CA PRO A 349 -15.07 16.89 6.77
C PRO A 349 -15.42 15.39 6.79
N SER A 350 -14.98 14.63 7.78
CA SER A 350 -15.23 13.18 7.82
C SER A 350 -16.71 12.83 7.99
N LYS A 351 -17.46 13.70 8.67
CA LYS A 351 -18.92 13.53 8.84
C LYS A 351 -19.70 13.78 7.55
N TYR A 352 -19.25 14.72 6.71
CA TYR A 352 -19.97 15.21 5.54
C TYR A 352 -19.40 14.72 4.21
N ILE A 353 -18.33 13.92 4.22
CA ILE A 353 -17.86 13.20 3.03
C ILE A 353 -18.57 11.85 2.99
N THR A 354 -19.48 11.71 2.04
CA THR A 354 -20.30 10.50 1.83
C THR A 354 -20.08 9.92 0.44
N LEU A 355 -20.53 8.70 0.24
CA LEU A 355 -20.59 8.12 -1.10
C LEU A 355 -21.59 8.91 -1.99
N PRO A 356 -21.37 8.98 -3.31
CA PRO A 356 -22.29 9.63 -4.22
C PRO A 356 -23.71 9.07 -4.08
N ASN A 357 -24.69 9.96 -4.01
CA ASN A 357 -26.13 9.63 -3.86
C ASN A 357 -26.45 8.77 -2.61
N SER A 358 -25.69 8.92 -1.53
CA SER A 358 -25.83 8.16 -0.30
C SER A 358 -25.43 9.00 0.92
N ASP A 359 -26.02 8.71 2.08
CA ASP A 359 -25.62 9.25 3.39
C ASP A 359 -24.52 8.41 4.06
N ALA A 360 -24.05 7.35 3.40
CA ALA A 360 -23.01 6.47 3.93
C ALA A 360 -21.65 7.18 3.98
N ARG A 361 -21.11 7.32 5.19
CA ARG A 361 -19.80 7.94 5.42
C ARG A 361 -18.68 7.08 4.86
N VAL A 362 -17.71 7.72 4.25
CA VAL A 362 -16.54 7.04 3.68
C VAL A 362 -15.43 6.90 4.71
N PHE A 363 -15.24 7.92 5.53
CA PHE A 363 -14.19 7.97 6.56
C PHE A 363 -14.77 7.72 7.95
N GLU A 364 -14.03 6.95 8.76
CA GLU A 364 -14.36 6.71 10.16
C GLU A 364 -13.24 7.29 11.04
N VAL A 365 -13.63 7.99 12.10
CA VAL A 365 -12.69 8.68 12.98
C VAL A 365 -12.99 8.35 14.44
N ALA A 366 -12.06 7.66 15.08
CA ALA A 366 -12.07 7.33 16.49
C ALA A 366 -11.11 8.27 17.25
N ALA A 367 -11.58 9.48 17.57
CA ALA A 367 -10.76 10.46 18.28
C ALA A 367 -10.66 10.15 19.78
N LYS A 368 -9.46 10.31 20.34
CA LYS A 368 -9.16 10.17 21.78
C LYS A 368 -8.77 11.51 22.39
N THR A 369 -9.08 11.71 23.66
CA THR A 369 -8.68 12.89 24.41
C THR A 369 -7.25 12.71 24.92
N VAL A 370 -6.38 13.65 24.61
CA VAL A 370 -4.97 13.65 25.05
C VAL A 370 -4.75 14.82 26.00
N ARG A 371 -4.16 14.53 27.17
CA ARG A 371 -3.77 15.58 28.12
C ARG A 371 -2.49 16.29 27.62
N PRO A 372 -2.48 17.63 27.61
CA PRO A 372 -1.26 18.38 27.26
C PRO A 372 -0.08 18.04 28.17
N LYS A 373 1.10 17.89 27.59
CA LYS A 373 2.37 17.64 28.30
C LYS A 373 3.36 18.76 28.01
N ASP A 374 4.37 18.91 28.87
CA ASP A 374 5.45 19.89 28.71
C ASP A 374 6.49 19.50 27.64
N SER A 375 6.36 18.30 27.08
CA SER A 375 7.21 17.79 26.01
C SER A 375 6.36 17.02 25.00
N LEU A 376 6.62 17.26 23.72
CA LEU A 376 5.96 16.56 22.62
C LEU A 376 6.97 16.27 21.52
N PHE A 377 7.30 15.02 21.35
CA PHE A 377 8.11 14.55 20.24
C PHE A 377 7.19 14.02 19.13
N LEU A 378 7.38 14.49 17.91
CA LEU A 378 6.54 14.12 16.77
C LEU A 378 7.05 12.82 16.15
N ASP A 379 6.48 11.70 16.56
CA ASP A 379 6.65 10.37 15.98
C ASP A 379 5.30 9.64 15.85
N LEU A 380 5.27 8.54 15.13
CA LEU A 380 4.03 7.78 14.93
C LEU A 380 3.43 7.29 16.25
N GLU A 381 4.25 6.78 17.18
CA GLU A 381 3.80 6.29 18.48
C GLU A 381 3.06 7.39 19.26
N THR A 382 3.66 8.57 19.36
CA THR A 382 3.05 9.72 20.02
C THR A 382 1.77 10.14 19.30
N LEU A 383 1.77 10.19 17.96
CA LEU A 383 0.63 10.64 17.18
C LEU A 383 -0.56 9.65 17.17
N THR A 384 -0.35 8.37 17.49
CA THR A 384 -1.46 7.40 17.72
C THR A 384 -2.29 7.72 18.96
N GLN A 385 -1.74 8.49 19.92
CA GLN A 385 -2.46 8.85 21.15
C GLN A 385 -3.76 9.64 20.88
N TRP A 386 -3.85 10.38 19.76
CA TRP A 386 -5.07 11.10 19.37
C TRP A 386 -6.17 10.21 18.79
N GLY A 387 -5.89 8.92 18.58
CA GLY A 387 -6.83 7.95 18.03
C GLY A 387 -6.53 7.57 16.59
N GLU A 388 -7.55 7.11 15.89
CA GLU A 388 -7.42 6.47 14.59
C GLU A 388 -8.29 7.13 13.52
N PHE A 389 -7.78 7.13 12.30
CA PHE A 389 -8.47 7.55 11.09
C PHE A 389 -8.52 6.38 10.12
N SER A 390 -9.71 5.98 9.71
CA SER A 390 -9.93 4.85 8.82
C SER A 390 -10.48 5.31 7.46
N LEU A 391 -9.87 4.81 6.38
CA LEU A 391 -10.30 5.07 5.01
C LEU A 391 -10.27 3.80 4.16
N PRO A 392 -11.08 3.73 3.06
CA PRO A 392 -11.04 2.59 2.14
C PRO A 392 -9.65 2.42 1.51
N GLU A 393 -9.18 1.17 1.40
CA GLU A 393 -7.87 0.88 0.80
C GLU A 393 -7.78 1.33 -0.67
N SER A 394 -8.86 1.18 -1.45
CA SER A 394 -8.92 1.70 -2.82
C SER A 394 -8.68 3.20 -2.89
N THR A 395 -9.22 3.97 -1.94
CA THR A 395 -8.97 5.42 -1.84
C THR A 395 -7.51 5.71 -1.47
N TRP A 396 -6.94 4.99 -0.50
CA TRP A 396 -5.53 5.10 -0.12
C TRP A 396 -4.60 4.83 -1.32
N LEU A 397 -4.86 3.76 -2.06
CA LEU A 397 -4.08 3.38 -3.23
C LEU A 397 -4.18 4.44 -4.35
N ALA A 398 -5.38 4.96 -4.60
CA ALA A 398 -5.57 6.04 -5.57
C ALA A 398 -4.78 7.29 -5.18
N LEU A 399 -4.90 7.74 -3.93
CA LEU A 399 -4.20 8.92 -3.43
C LEU A 399 -2.67 8.73 -3.47
N SER A 400 -2.17 7.52 -3.21
CA SER A 400 -0.75 7.17 -3.26
C SER A 400 -0.19 7.10 -4.68
N ARG A 401 -0.90 6.44 -5.61
CA ARG A 401 -0.39 6.16 -6.97
C ARG A 401 -0.60 7.32 -7.93
N TYR A 402 -1.69 8.06 -7.75
CA TYR A 402 -2.12 9.11 -8.67
C TYR A 402 -2.05 10.51 -8.07
N ALA A 403 -1.22 10.70 -7.03
CA ALA A 403 -1.04 11.97 -6.34
C ALA A 403 -0.77 13.13 -7.32
N CYS A 404 0.16 12.93 -8.26
CA CYS A 404 0.54 13.93 -9.26
C CYS A 404 -0.61 14.38 -10.19
N TRP A 405 -1.66 13.56 -10.33
CA TRP A 405 -2.86 13.87 -11.13
C TRP A 405 -4.00 14.41 -10.28
N ILE A 406 -4.14 13.93 -9.04
CA ILE A 406 -5.24 14.30 -8.14
C ILE A 406 -4.96 15.67 -7.50
N GLU A 407 -3.74 15.92 -7.02
CA GLU A 407 -3.43 17.14 -6.27
C GLU A 407 -3.67 18.44 -7.06
N PRO A 408 -3.27 18.57 -8.34
CA PRO A 408 -3.56 19.76 -9.12
C PRO A 408 -5.07 20.07 -9.21
N VAL A 409 -5.90 19.04 -9.27
CA VAL A 409 -7.37 19.20 -9.27
C VAL A 409 -7.84 19.72 -7.91
N LEU A 410 -7.38 19.13 -6.81
CA LEU A 410 -7.73 19.59 -5.45
C LEU A 410 -7.31 21.05 -5.22
N VAL A 411 -6.11 21.42 -5.62
CA VAL A 411 -5.57 22.79 -5.51
C VAL A 411 -6.41 23.76 -6.33
N ASN A 412 -6.74 23.41 -7.58
CA ASN A 412 -7.55 24.28 -8.44
C ASN A 412 -8.96 24.51 -7.88
N GLU A 413 -9.62 23.44 -7.40
CA GLU A 413 -10.95 23.57 -6.77
C GLU A 413 -10.88 24.35 -5.45
N TRP A 414 -9.78 24.22 -4.69
CA TRP A 414 -9.57 24.99 -3.48
C TRP A 414 -9.39 26.50 -3.78
N VAL A 415 -8.60 26.84 -4.81
CA VAL A 415 -8.46 28.22 -5.30
C VAL A 415 -9.79 28.79 -5.72
N LYS A 416 -10.62 28.02 -6.47
CA LYS A 416 -11.97 28.45 -6.87
C LYS A 416 -12.85 28.74 -5.65
N ALA A 417 -12.81 27.88 -4.64
CA ALA A 417 -13.58 28.06 -3.40
C ALA A 417 -13.13 29.35 -2.66
N MET A 418 -11.83 29.51 -2.42
CA MET A 418 -11.28 30.70 -1.76
C MET A 418 -11.57 31.99 -2.53
N ALA A 419 -11.48 31.97 -3.87
CA ALA A 419 -11.77 33.12 -4.70
C ALA A 419 -13.25 33.58 -4.64
N SER A 420 -14.17 32.67 -4.29
CA SER A 420 -15.59 33.00 -4.10
C SER A 420 -15.91 33.64 -2.74
N TYR A 421 -15.00 33.56 -1.76
CA TYR A 421 -15.25 34.09 -0.42
C TYR A 421 -15.05 35.61 -0.36
N LYS A 422 -16.06 36.33 0.14
CA LYS A 422 -16.04 37.79 0.21
C LYS A 422 -14.81 38.36 0.93
N GLY A 423 -14.37 37.69 2.01
CA GLY A 423 -13.16 38.11 2.76
C GLY A 423 -11.85 38.05 1.97
N ASN A 424 -11.82 37.28 0.87
CA ASN A 424 -10.65 37.19 -0.02
C ASN A 424 -10.76 38.13 -1.24
N GLN A 425 -11.83 38.93 -1.38
CA GLN A 425 -12.05 39.76 -2.57
C GLN A 425 -11.43 41.14 -2.45
N ASP A 426 -11.29 41.66 -1.24
CA ASP A 426 -10.97 43.06 -0.98
C ASP A 426 -9.45 43.38 -0.93
N ASP A 427 -8.59 42.41 -0.56
CA ASP A 427 -7.17 42.66 -0.23
C ASP A 427 -6.14 42.09 -1.21
N VAL A 428 -6.52 41.43 -2.29
CA VAL A 428 -5.57 40.78 -3.20
C VAL A 428 -5.61 41.44 -4.59
N GLY A 429 -4.48 42.01 -5.02
CA GLY A 429 -4.32 42.72 -6.30
C GLY A 429 -4.71 41.93 -7.55
N ALA A 430 -4.38 42.43 -8.74
CA ALA A 430 -4.91 41.93 -10.05
C ALA A 430 -4.73 40.44 -10.33
N ASP A 431 -3.79 39.75 -9.69
CA ASP A 431 -3.55 38.31 -9.87
C ASP A 431 -3.88 37.48 -8.61
N LYS A 432 -5.13 37.62 -8.14
CA LYS A 432 -5.64 36.93 -6.94
C LYS A 432 -5.48 35.40 -6.99
N ARG A 433 -5.69 34.81 -8.16
CA ARG A 433 -5.61 33.35 -8.31
C ARG A 433 -4.17 32.85 -8.22
N ALA A 434 -3.22 33.55 -8.84
CA ALA A 434 -1.82 33.19 -8.74
C ALA A 434 -1.31 33.30 -7.29
N TYR A 435 -1.74 34.33 -6.54
CA TYR A 435 -1.44 34.46 -5.12
C TYR A 435 -1.99 33.28 -4.30
N MET A 436 -3.24 32.85 -4.54
CA MET A 436 -3.85 31.70 -3.88
C MET A 436 -3.18 30.37 -4.28
N HIS A 437 -2.79 30.21 -5.55
CA HIS A 437 -2.01 29.06 -6.00
C HIS A 437 -0.65 29.01 -5.31
N LYS A 438 0.04 30.14 -5.18
CA LYS A 438 1.30 30.25 -4.46
C LYS A 438 1.13 29.88 -2.98
N ALA A 439 0.07 30.36 -2.34
CA ALA A 439 -0.25 30.04 -0.95
C ALA A 439 -0.53 28.55 -0.71
N LEU A 440 -1.12 27.86 -1.70
CA LEU A 440 -1.37 26.41 -1.67
C LEU A 440 -0.17 25.59 -2.16
N GLN A 441 0.92 26.22 -2.61
CA GLN A 441 2.10 25.49 -3.00
C GLN A 441 2.63 24.70 -1.79
N TRP A 442 2.72 23.36 -1.96
CA TRP A 442 3.31 22.52 -0.92
C TRP A 442 4.80 22.81 -0.86
N LEU A 443 5.27 23.21 0.32
CA LEU A 443 6.69 23.49 0.52
C LEU A 443 7.43 22.14 0.61
N GLU A 444 7.96 21.69 -0.52
CA GLU A 444 8.90 20.57 -0.53
C GLU A 444 10.14 20.93 0.30
N PRO A 445 10.71 19.97 1.06
CA PRO A 445 11.93 20.21 1.79
C PRO A 445 13.02 20.65 0.81
N LYS A 446 13.75 21.72 1.12
CA LYS A 446 14.95 22.07 0.35
C LYS A 446 16.00 20.97 0.52
N ARG A 447 16.65 20.59 -0.57
CA ARG A 447 17.75 19.62 -0.51
C ARG A 447 18.81 20.12 0.46
N THR A 448 19.07 19.38 1.53
CA THR A 448 20.09 19.67 2.52
C THR A 448 20.81 18.40 2.96
N THR A 449 22.12 18.49 3.09
CA THR A 449 22.96 17.40 3.59
C THR A 449 23.88 17.89 4.71
N THR A 450 23.66 19.12 5.18
CA THR A 450 24.58 19.83 6.10
C THR A 450 24.74 19.09 7.43
N GLU A 451 23.63 18.65 8.03
CA GLU A 451 23.64 17.93 9.31
C GLU A 451 24.43 16.62 9.21
N VAL A 452 24.12 15.84 8.18
CA VAL A 452 24.78 14.54 7.95
C VAL A 452 26.26 14.74 7.58
N ARG A 453 26.59 15.81 6.86
CA ARG A 453 27.98 16.19 6.57
C ARG A 453 28.75 16.53 7.84
N ASN A 454 28.16 17.33 8.72
CA ASN A 454 28.78 17.67 10.01
C ASN A 454 29.00 16.43 10.86
N ARG A 455 28.04 15.51 10.88
CA ARG A 455 28.18 14.23 11.58
C ARG A 455 29.29 13.36 10.97
N PHE A 456 29.36 13.27 9.65
CA PHE A 456 30.41 12.55 8.94
C PHE A 456 31.82 13.11 9.27
N GLU A 457 32.00 14.45 9.25
CA GLU A 457 33.29 15.07 9.57
C GLU A 457 33.71 14.81 11.03
N SER A 458 32.76 14.85 11.96
CA SER A 458 33.02 14.49 13.37
C SER A 458 33.51 13.04 13.51
N LEU A 459 32.85 12.10 12.87
CA LEU A 459 33.24 10.69 12.92
C LEU A 459 34.59 10.40 12.25
N LYS A 460 34.87 11.10 11.14
CA LYS A 460 36.10 10.96 10.36
C LYS A 460 37.38 11.36 11.15
N LEU A 461 37.25 12.16 12.20
CA LEU A 461 38.38 12.49 13.08
C LEU A 461 38.94 11.27 13.80
N ASN A 462 38.10 10.30 14.11
CA ASN A 462 38.42 9.17 14.98
C ASN A 462 38.47 7.83 14.23
N GLN A 463 38.00 7.77 12.96
CA GLN A 463 37.92 6.52 12.22
C GLN A 463 37.97 6.69 10.71
N THR A 464 38.31 5.62 10.00
CA THR A 464 38.36 5.60 8.54
C THR A 464 36.95 5.43 7.99
N MET A 465 36.50 6.40 7.17
CA MET A 465 35.19 6.40 6.55
C MET A 465 35.24 5.83 5.14
N GLN A 466 34.22 5.06 4.77
CA GLN A 466 34.10 4.41 3.45
C GLN A 466 32.88 4.93 2.67
N CYS A 467 33.00 4.89 1.36
CA CYS A 467 31.87 5.09 0.44
C CYS A 467 30.90 3.91 0.55
N VAL A 468 29.64 4.19 0.85
CA VAL A 468 28.61 3.15 0.96
C VAL A 468 28.49 2.34 -0.34
N TRP A 469 28.55 2.99 -1.51
CA TRP A 469 28.37 2.34 -2.79
C TRP A 469 29.60 1.57 -3.31
N SER A 470 30.81 2.05 -3.09
CA SER A 470 32.03 1.51 -3.72
C SER A 470 33.04 0.93 -2.76
N ALA A 471 32.81 0.96 -1.45
CA ALA A 471 33.73 0.54 -0.37
C ALA A 471 35.09 1.31 -0.36
N LYS A 472 35.28 2.29 -1.22
CA LYS A 472 36.53 3.09 -1.26
C LYS A 472 36.59 4.00 -0.04
N THR A 473 37.77 4.11 0.54
CA THR A 473 38.05 5.07 1.62
C THR A 473 37.79 6.50 1.14
N LEU A 474 37.06 7.27 1.97
CA LEU A 474 36.73 8.66 1.71
C LEU A 474 37.74 9.58 2.40
N SER A 475 38.38 10.45 1.62
CA SER A 475 39.36 11.40 2.11
C SER A 475 38.84 12.84 2.03
N ARG A 476 39.44 13.69 1.17
CA ARG A 476 39.07 15.11 1.05
C ARG A 476 37.87 15.40 0.14
N LYS A 477 37.66 14.55 -0.89
CA LYS A 477 36.54 14.72 -1.83
C LYS A 477 35.52 13.61 -1.62
N TYR A 478 34.37 13.97 -1.08
CA TYR A 478 33.23 13.10 -0.88
C TYR A 478 31.94 13.91 -0.94
N ASP A 479 30.84 13.23 -1.14
CA ASP A 479 29.48 13.77 -1.10
C ASP A 479 28.65 13.03 -0.05
N ILE A 480 27.59 13.66 0.41
CA ILE A 480 26.49 12.99 1.06
C ILE A 480 25.41 12.78 -0.01
N ASP A 481 25.16 11.53 -0.33
CA ASP A 481 24.20 11.12 -1.35
C ASP A 481 22.85 10.74 -0.73
N HIS A 482 21.79 10.98 -1.46
CA HIS A 482 20.46 10.46 -1.13
C HIS A 482 20.34 9.05 -1.72
N SER A 483 20.20 8.02 -0.87
CA SER A 483 20.08 6.63 -1.32
C SER A 483 18.90 6.48 -2.28
N MET A 484 17.72 7.01 -1.94
CA MET A 484 16.61 7.24 -2.86
C MET A 484 16.72 8.65 -3.43
N PRO A 485 16.64 8.85 -4.77
CA PRO A 485 17.00 10.12 -5.41
C PRO A 485 16.06 11.27 -5.02
N PHE A 486 16.63 12.33 -4.45
CA PHE A 486 15.90 13.51 -3.97
C PHE A 486 15.05 14.18 -5.06
N ALA A 487 15.54 14.25 -6.29
CA ALA A 487 14.83 14.89 -7.41
C ALA A 487 13.47 14.22 -7.73
N ARG A 488 13.29 13.01 -7.27
CA ARG A 488 12.11 12.19 -7.56
C ARG A 488 11.23 11.96 -6.34
N TRP A 489 11.86 11.92 -5.18
CA TRP A 489 11.22 11.80 -3.89
C TRP A 489 11.94 12.70 -2.90
N PRO A 490 11.51 13.98 -2.75
CA PRO A 490 12.15 14.95 -1.89
C PRO A 490 12.13 14.52 -0.42
N ASN A 491 13.21 13.89 0.03
CA ASN A 491 13.35 13.33 1.36
C ASN A 491 14.79 13.52 1.86
N ASN A 492 14.95 14.25 2.99
CA ASN A 492 16.23 14.49 3.65
C ASN A 492 16.36 13.71 4.96
N ASP A 493 15.57 12.65 5.16
CA ASP A 493 15.61 11.85 6.37
C ASP A 493 16.99 11.22 6.59
N LEU A 494 17.38 11.07 7.83
CA LEU A 494 18.71 10.60 8.22
C LEU A 494 19.06 9.23 7.62
N TRP A 495 18.08 8.36 7.50
CA TRP A 495 18.26 7.01 6.91
C TRP A 495 18.54 7.08 5.39
N ASN A 496 18.06 8.10 4.70
CA ASN A 496 18.22 8.25 3.24
C ASN A 496 19.57 8.84 2.84
N LEU A 497 20.31 9.43 3.78
CA LEU A 497 21.54 10.16 3.52
C LEU A 497 22.79 9.34 3.86
N VAL A 498 23.62 9.06 2.86
CA VAL A 498 24.77 8.16 2.98
C VAL A 498 26.06 8.79 2.42
N PRO A 499 27.24 8.52 3.02
CA PRO A 499 28.50 9.01 2.50
C PRO A 499 28.90 8.30 1.20
N SER A 500 29.25 9.08 0.19
CA SER A 500 29.56 8.60 -1.14
C SER A 500 30.83 9.25 -1.73
N ASN A 501 31.55 8.48 -2.54
CA ASN A 501 32.59 9.05 -3.40
C ASN A 501 31.93 9.93 -4.48
N SER A 502 32.47 11.13 -4.69
CA SER A 502 31.86 12.13 -5.62
C SER A 502 31.72 11.61 -7.05
N LYS A 503 32.66 10.79 -7.54
CA LYS A 503 32.55 10.18 -8.89
C LYS A 503 31.35 9.22 -8.95
N VAL A 504 31.18 8.39 -7.95
CA VAL A 504 30.08 7.42 -7.85
C VAL A 504 28.73 8.14 -7.74
N ASN A 505 28.66 9.19 -6.91
CA ASN A 505 27.46 10.02 -6.79
C ASN A 505 27.09 10.70 -8.12
N ASN A 506 28.08 11.21 -8.85
CA ASN A 506 27.89 11.80 -10.18
C ASN A 506 27.48 10.77 -11.23
N GLU A 507 27.89 9.51 -11.11
CA GLU A 507 27.45 8.42 -11.99
C GLU A 507 26.01 8.01 -11.68
N LYS A 508 25.61 7.97 -10.42
CA LYS A 508 24.24 7.66 -9.98
C LYS A 508 23.24 8.73 -10.41
N ARG A 509 23.54 10.00 -10.20
CA ARG A 509 22.65 11.16 -10.47
C ARG A 509 21.28 11.00 -9.78
N ASP A 510 20.19 11.13 -10.56
CA ASP A 510 18.79 10.99 -10.13
C ASP A 510 18.21 9.59 -10.38
N ARG A 511 19.08 8.60 -10.62
CA ARG A 511 18.67 7.22 -10.88
C ARG A 511 18.46 6.43 -9.60
N LEU A 512 17.49 5.54 -9.63
CA LEU A 512 17.18 4.64 -8.52
C LEU A 512 18.23 3.51 -8.46
N PRO A 513 18.84 3.22 -7.32
CA PRO A 513 19.73 2.08 -7.20
C PRO A 513 19.00 0.78 -7.52
N THR A 514 19.63 -0.13 -8.28
CA THR A 514 19.11 -1.48 -8.44
C THR A 514 19.08 -2.20 -7.09
N GLU A 515 18.19 -3.18 -6.94
CA GLU A 515 18.14 -4.04 -5.76
C GLU A 515 19.50 -4.68 -5.47
N ARG A 516 20.18 -5.17 -6.51
CA ARG A 516 21.52 -5.72 -6.39
C ARG A 516 22.52 -4.72 -5.80
N LYS A 517 22.53 -3.47 -6.28
CA LYS A 517 23.43 -2.44 -5.73
C LYS A 517 23.15 -2.10 -4.28
N LEU A 518 21.88 -2.07 -3.88
CA LEU A 518 21.50 -1.89 -2.48
C LEU A 518 21.97 -3.08 -1.64
N THR A 519 21.73 -4.30 -2.09
CA THR A 519 22.16 -5.52 -1.40
C THR A 519 23.69 -5.58 -1.27
N ASP A 520 24.44 -5.22 -2.31
CA ASP A 520 25.91 -5.13 -2.29
C ASP A 520 26.41 -4.03 -1.32
N ALA A 521 25.60 -3.03 -1.05
CA ALA A 521 25.90 -1.93 -0.13
C ALA A 521 25.39 -2.15 1.30
N LYS A 522 24.59 -3.19 1.57
CA LYS A 522 23.85 -3.42 2.81
C LYS A 522 24.72 -3.23 4.06
N GLU A 523 25.78 -4.01 4.19
CA GLU A 523 26.64 -3.98 5.39
C GLU A 523 27.25 -2.60 5.65
N ARG A 524 27.63 -1.87 4.59
CA ARG A 524 28.19 -0.52 4.71
C ARG A 524 27.13 0.52 5.07
N MET A 525 25.88 0.34 4.61
CA MET A 525 24.75 1.17 5.03
C MET A 525 24.42 0.95 6.50
N LEU A 526 24.33 -0.31 6.94
CA LEU A 526 24.07 -0.65 8.33
C LEU A 526 25.19 -0.12 9.25
N GLN A 527 26.45 -0.28 8.85
CA GLN A 527 27.59 0.27 9.58
C GLN A 527 27.51 1.81 9.68
N TRP A 528 27.19 2.50 8.56
CA TRP A 528 27.00 3.95 8.56
C TRP A 528 25.89 4.39 9.51
N TRP A 529 24.72 3.78 9.42
CA TRP A 529 23.58 4.11 10.28
C TRP A 529 23.90 3.90 11.76
N ASN A 530 24.54 2.76 12.07
CA ASN A 530 24.97 2.46 13.44
C ASN A 530 25.91 3.54 13.99
N MET A 531 27.01 3.80 13.30
CA MET A 531 28.02 4.77 13.73
C MET A 531 27.46 6.20 13.81
N ALA A 532 26.60 6.56 12.86
CA ALA A 532 26.13 7.94 12.76
C ALA A 532 24.96 8.25 13.73
N TRP A 533 24.06 7.28 13.95
CA TRP A 533 22.77 7.57 14.56
C TRP A 533 22.39 6.68 15.73
N ILE A 534 23.00 5.51 15.87
CA ILE A 534 22.60 4.50 16.86
C ILE A 534 23.58 4.40 18.03
N ASP A 535 24.89 4.33 17.76
CA ASP A 535 25.97 4.06 18.74
C ASP A 535 26.62 5.35 19.29
N ASP A 536 25.92 6.47 19.31
CA ASP A 536 26.46 7.73 19.83
C ASP A 536 26.59 7.66 21.36
N THR A 537 27.81 7.86 21.86
CA THR A 537 28.14 7.75 23.29
C THR A 537 27.82 9.01 24.11
N ASP A 538 27.29 10.05 23.48
CA ASP A 538 26.95 11.32 24.15
C ASP A 538 25.51 11.26 24.69
N LEU A 539 25.35 10.70 25.90
CA LEU A 539 24.10 10.30 26.57
C LEU A 539 22.88 11.24 26.46
N GLY A 540 23.06 12.52 26.21
CA GLY A 540 21.95 13.48 26.09
C GLY A 540 21.49 13.70 24.64
N LYS A 541 22.39 13.60 23.67
CA LYS A 541 22.11 13.78 22.23
C LYS A 541 21.73 12.47 21.55
N GLU A 542 22.26 11.37 22.04
CA GLU A 542 22.09 10.00 21.56
C GLU A 542 20.61 9.60 21.49
N LEU A 543 19.87 9.76 22.57
CA LEU A 543 18.44 9.41 22.62
C LEU A 543 17.65 10.21 21.60
N THR A 544 17.99 11.47 21.35
CA THR A 544 17.26 12.33 20.42
C THR A 544 17.58 11.99 18.97
N CYS A 545 18.85 11.74 18.63
CA CYS A 545 19.26 11.37 17.27
C CYS A 545 18.72 10.00 16.87
N ARG A 546 18.89 8.99 17.72
CA ARG A 546 18.37 7.64 17.50
C ARG A 546 16.84 7.66 17.36
N ARG A 547 16.16 8.33 18.27
CA ARG A 547 14.69 8.43 18.23
C ARG A 547 14.22 9.11 16.94
N ARG A 548 14.88 10.19 16.52
CA ARG A 548 14.59 10.89 15.28
C ARG A 548 14.83 10.02 14.05
N PHE A 549 15.95 9.30 14.01
CA PHE A 549 16.29 8.39 12.92
C PHE A 549 15.18 7.34 12.69
N PHE A 550 14.72 6.69 13.75
CA PHE A 550 13.62 5.73 13.64
C PHE A 550 12.26 6.39 13.39
N ALA A 551 12.00 7.56 13.95
CA ALA A 551 10.75 8.28 13.69
C ALA A 551 10.59 8.64 12.21
N GLU A 552 11.66 9.15 11.59
CA GLU A 552 11.71 9.46 10.16
C GLU A 552 11.57 8.20 9.30
N ALA A 553 12.25 7.10 9.68
CA ALA A 553 12.18 5.83 8.95
C ALA A 553 10.79 5.19 9.03
N ASN A 554 10.21 5.12 10.22
CA ASN A 554 8.92 4.45 10.44
C ASN A 554 7.77 5.09 9.66
N ILE A 555 7.81 6.39 9.43
CA ILE A 555 6.78 7.06 8.65
C ILE A 555 7.03 6.94 7.13
N ALA A 556 8.29 6.98 6.71
CA ALA A 556 8.66 7.03 5.29
C ALA A 556 8.74 5.66 4.64
N LEU A 557 9.05 4.61 5.40
CA LEU A 557 9.30 3.27 4.88
C LEU A 557 8.16 2.31 5.23
N PRO A 558 7.63 1.57 4.26
CA PRO A 558 6.52 0.63 4.50
C PRO A 558 6.99 -0.61 5.27
N GLY A 559 6.11 -1.16 6.10
CA GLY A 559 6.32 -2.46 6.74
C GLY A 559 7.19 -2.47 8.00
N LEU A 560 7.58 -1.29 8.52
CA LEU A 560 8.23 -1.17 9.81
C LEU A 560 7.21 -1.23 10.96
N SER A 561 7.59 -1.90 12.06
CA SER A 561 6.82 -1.89 13.31
C SER A 561 7.23 -0.70 14.16
N ILE A 562 6.24 -0.03 14.79
CA ILE A 562 6.50 1.08 15.72
C ILE A 562 7.29 0.59 16.95
N ASP A 563 7.03 -0.65 17.39
CA ASP A 563 7.50 -1.14 18.69
C ASP A 563 8.90 -1.79 18.65
N ASN A 564 9.34 -2.34 17.51
CA ASN A 564 10.53 -3.18 17.44
C ASN A 564 11.28 -3.10 16.10
N SER A 565 11.56 -1.90 15.60
CA SER A 565 12.36 -1.78 14.37
C SER A 565 13.86 -1.84 14.65
N SER A 566 14.55 -2.79 14.02
CA SER A 566 16.00 -2.83 13.91
C SER A 566 16.49 -2.14 12.63
N ILE A 567 17.78 -1.82 12.54
CA ILE A 567 18.38 -1.31 11.30
C ILE A 567 18.31 -2.33 10.15
N HIS A 568 18.23 -3.62 10.45
CA HIS A 568 18.03 -4.68 9.47
C HIS A 568 16.62 -4.64 8.89
N ASP A 569 15.60 -4.49 9.74
CA ASP A 569 14.21 -4.31 9.29
C ASP A 569 14.05 -3.04 8.45
N LEU A 570 14.75 -1.97 8.85
CA LEU A 570 14.79 -0.72 8.10
C LEU A 570 15.39 -0.92 6.70
N PHE A 571 16.44 -1.72 6.56
CA PHE A 571 17.01 -2.03 5.25
C PHE A 571 16.03 -2.82 4.36
N GLU A 572 15.32 -3.81 4.91
CA GLU A 572 14.29 -4.54 4.16
C GLU A 572 13.12 -3.62 3.74
N ALA A 573 12.69 -2.72 4.62
CA ALA A 573 11.69 -1.71 4.31
C ALA A 573 12.18 -0.71 3.24
N LEU A 574 13.48 -0.39 3.20
CA LEU A 574 14.11 0.40 2.15
C LEU A 574 14.01 -0.30 0.78
N LEU A 575 14.22 -1.61 0.71
CA LEU A 575 14.05 -2.39 -0.52
C LEU A 575 12.58 -2.38 -1.00
N LEU A 576 11.63 -2.50 -0.09
CA LEU A 576 10.20 -2.38 -0.41
C LEU A 576 9.86 -0.99 -0.97
N GLN A 577 10.35 0.06 -0.34
CA GLN A 577 10.14 1.44 -0.82
C GLN A 577 10.80 1.67 -2.19
N ARG A 578 11.99 1.13 -2.41
CA ARG A 578 12.67 1.16 -3.71
C ARG A 578 11.80 0.53 -4.81
N SER A 579 11.25 -0.66 -4.54
CA SER A 579 10.40 -1.36 -5.50
C SER A 579 9.11 -0.57 -5.78
N ARG A 580 8.49 -0.01 -4.74
CA ARG A 580 7.34 0.87 -4.87
C ARG A 580 7.62 2.10 -5.74
N LEU A 581 8.74 2.79 -5.53
CA LEU A 581 9.13 3.95 -6.34
C LEU A 581 9.36 3.57 -7.80
N LYS A 582 9.98 2.41 -8.05
CA LYS A 582 10.18 1.91 -9.42
C LYS A 582 8.85 1.64 -10.13
N GLU A 583 7.94 0.94 -9.47
CA GLU A 583 6.63 0.59 -10.05
C GLU A 583 5.78 1.83 -10.33
N MET A 584 5.69 2.73 -9.34
CA MET A 584 4.81 3.89 -9.43
C MET A 584 5.32 5.00 -10.36
N GLN A 585 6.62 5.21 -10.44
CA GLN A 585 7.20 6.35 -11.13
C GLN A 585 8.12 5.97 -12.31
N GLN A 586 8.31 4.68 -12.58
CA GLN A 586 9.09 4.16 -13.72
C GLN A 586 10.50 4.75 -13.82
N PHE A 587 11.20 4.88 -12.69
CA PHE A 587 12.54 5.48 -12.66
C PHE A 587 13.56 4.67 -13.42
N LYS A 588 14.50 5.39 -14.05
CA LYS A 588 15.74 4.78 -14.57
C LYS A 588 16.56 4.25 -13.39
N GLU A 589 17.06 3.06 -13.54
CA GLU A 589 17.92 2.41 -12.54
C GLU A 589 19.40 2.70 -12.79
N TRP A 590 20.17 2.60 -11.71
CA TRP A 590 21.62 2.72 -11.70
C TRP A 590 22.29 1.47 -11.19
#